data_436e5e7883faf84760ec1284e7fcdab9
#
_entry.id   436e5e7883faf84760ec1284e7fcdab9
#
_cell.length_a   1.000
_cell.length_b   1.000
_cell.length_c   1.000
_cell.angle_alpha   90.00
_cell.angle_beta   90.00
_cell.angle_gamma   90.00
#
_symmetry.space_group_name_H-M   'P 1'
#
loop_
_entity.id
_entity.type
_entity.pdbx_description
1 polymer ?
#
loop_
_entity_poly.entity_id
_entity_poly.type
_entity_poly.pdbx_seq_one_letter_code
_entity_poly.pdbx_strand_id
1 'polypeptide(L)'
;MKSERELTRREMREKMLQERSGGESSFYRGRTISGYQKEQSELSKNRKLVIRRRKLGAFFLGLAIFSILVFVFLLQFIAKIAVSSDISSKKNFKKYEKSVEKYLEANPSERFSLNLNKSALLESIQKENPEVFGILSVELAGIASYNFKLSFRKPVASWWVDGREFFVDSEGASFTENMFSENPKLSIIDDSGAMVSSGKNVAGSSFFSFVGKLVSSANSQGLEIIKIRIPPLSLRQIEVSVKGVKYFAKMSTVGSAEGQVYNFKAAINYFSIHKKTPSYIDLRVEGKGYYR
;
A
#
# COMPACT_ATOMS: atom_id res chain seq x y z
N MET A 1 -85.88 76.99 31.10
CA MET A 1 -86.02 75.54 31.20
C MET A 1 -85.15 74.90 30.13
N LYS A 2 -83.97 74.39 30.55
CA LYS A 2 -83.11 73.62 29.71
C LYS A 2 -83.36 72.13 29.88
N SER A 3 -83.75 71.47 28.84
CA SER A 3 -84.05 70.03 28.77
C SER A 3 -82.74 69.28 29.04
N GLU A 4 -82.70 68.44 30.07
CA GLU A 4 -81.64 67.46 30.28
C GLU A 4 -81.82 66.37 29.21
N ARG A 5 -80.83 66.33 28.33
CA ARG A 5 -80.73 65.19 27.39
C ARG A 5 -80.20 63.98 28.11
N GLU A 6 -80.95 62.97 28.19
CA GLU A 6 -80.46 61.66 28.64
C GLU A 6 -79.33 61.21 27.71
N LEU A 7 -78.19 60.96 28.30
CA LEU A 7 -77.00 60.46 27.61
C LEU A 7 -77.31 59.03 27.12
N THR A 8 -77.01 58.81 25.86
CA THR A 8 -77.16 57.49 25.28
C THR A 8 -76.20 56.48 25.96
N ARG A 9 -76.55 55.18 26.00
CA ARG A 9 -75.74 54.10 26.61
C ARG A 9 -74.30 54.10 26.12
N ARG A 10 -74.03 54.60 24.95
CA ARG A 10 -72.67 54.69 24.36
C ARG A 10 -71.87 55.83 25.02
N GLU A 11 -72.49 56.95 25.24
CA GLU A 11 -71.87 58.11 25.88
C GLU A 11 -71.59 57.87 27.40
N MET A 12 -72.44 57.13 28.04
CA MET A 12 -72.24 56.64 29.41
C MET A 12 -71.01 55.68 29.51
N ARG A 13 -70.87 54.80 28.51
CA ARG A 13 -69.80 53.85 28.47
C ARG A 13 -68.43 54.55 28.18
N GLU A 14 -68.46 55.54 27.32
CA GLU A 14 -67.23 56.34 27.02
C GLU A 14 -66.82 57.20 28.21
N LYS A 15 -67.82 57.77 28.94
CA LYS A 15 -67.57 58.53 30.21
C LYS A 15 -67.01 57.63 31.31
N MET A 16 -67.52 56.42 31.49
CA MET A 16 -66.98 55.43 32.41
C MET A 16 -65.56 54.97 32.04
N LEU A 17 -65.27 54.84 30.74
CA LEU A 17 -63.93 54.47 30.27
C LEU A 17 -62.95 55.62 30.45
N GLN A 18 -63.39 56.88 30.25
CA GLN A 18 -62.60 58.07 30.49
C GLN A 18 -62.32 58.32 31.99
N GLU A 19 -63.26 58.09 32.85
CA GLU A 19 -63.07 58.15 34.30
C GLU A 19 -62.21 57.04 34.83
N ARG A 20 -62.23 55.80 34.26
CA ARG A 20 -61.31 54.71 34.56
C ARG A 20 -59.89 54.95 34.04
N SER A 21 -59.75 55.59 32.90
CA SER A 21 -58.45 55.88 32.32
C SER A 21 -57.74 57.05 32.99
N GLY A 22 -58.48 57.97 33.59
CA GLY A 22 -57.93 59.14 34.27
C GLY A 22 -57.38 58.88 35.68
N GLY A 23 -57.86 57.80 36.35
CA GLY A 23 -57.50 57.53 37.73
C GLY A 23 -56.32 56.58 37.94
N GLU A 24 -56.14 55.62 37.02
CA GLU A 24 -55.11 54.56 37.22
C GLU A 24 -53.73 54.89 36.64
N SER A 25 -53.65 55.79 35.68
CA SER A 25 -52.34 56.08 35.05
C SER A 25 -51.43 57.01 35.91
N SER A 26 -52.00 57.82 36.80
CA SER A 26 -51.17 58.72 37.65
C SER A 26 -50.63 58.00 38.87
N PHE A 27 -51.23 56.93 39.36
CA PHE A 27 -50.78 56.23 40.55
C PHE A 27 -49.65 55.25 40.30
N TYR A 28 -49.48 54.76 39.07
CA TYR A 28 -48.41 53.84 38.70
C TYR A 28 -47.16 54.55 38.11
N ARG A 29 -47.28 55.82 37.70
CA ARG A 29 -46.12 56.57 37.17
C ARG A 29 -45.28 57.20 38.25
N GLY A 30 -45.73 57.29 39.47
CA GLY A 30 -45.02 57.97 40.55
C GLY A 30 -44.13 57.10 41.43
N ARG A 31 -43.98 55.79 41.12
CA ARG A 31 -43.16 54.89 41.95
C ARG A 31 -42.06 54.24 41.16
N THR A 32 -41.33 54.96 40.31
CA THR A 32 -39.96 54.60 39.98
C THR A 32 -39.08 55.22 41.07
N ILE A 33 -38.96 54.53 42.19
CA ILE A 33 -37.88 54.86 43.18
C ILE A 33 -36.62 54.45 42.48
N SER A 34 -35.93 55.44 41.88
CA SER A 34 -34.57 55.32 41.41
C SER A 34 -33.73 55.04 42.66
N GLY A 35 -33.30 53.81 42.83
CA GLY A 35 -32.47 53.40 43.95
C GLY A 35 -32.81 52.08 44.59
N TYR A 36 -33.94 51.47 44.28
CA TYR A 36 -34.19 50.09 44.69
C TYR A 36 -33.46 49.14 43.75
N GLN A 37 -32.26 48.71 44.16
CA GLN A 37 -31.69 47.48 43.59
C GLN A 37 -32.70 46.38 43.84
N LYS A 38 -33.33 45.93 42.77
CA LYS A 38 -34.30 44.83 42.81
C LYS A 38 -33.51 43.64 43.36
N GLU A 39 -33.65 43.36 44.66
CA GLU A 39 -33.11 42.13 45.26
C GLU A 39 -33.60 40.98 44.40
N GLN A 40 -32.64 40.40 43.67
CA GLN A 40 -32.97 39.25 42.83
C GLN A 40 -33.49 38.15 43.78
N SER A 41 -34.76 37.79 43.66
CA SER A 41 -35.31 36.74 44.49
C SER A 41 -34.41 35.49 44.45
N GLU A 42 -34.29 34.78 45.56
CA GLU A 42 -33.43 33.59 45.65
C GLU A 42 -33.72 32.55 44.52
N LEU A 43 -35.00 32.46 44.10
CA LEU A 43 -35.43 31.68 42.98
C LEU A 43 -34.80 32.12 41.64
N SER A 44 -34.64 33.44 41.43
CA SER A 44 -34.00 33.95 40.21
C SER A 44 -32.49 33.74 40.23
N LYS A 45 -31.84 33.79 41.39
CA LYS A 45 -30.42 33.48 41.59
C LYS A 45 -30.18 31.99 41.31
N ASN A 46 -31.01 31.11 41.87
CA ASN A 46 -30.92 29.66 41.65
C ASN A 46 -31.16 29.28 40.16
N ARG A 47 -32.11 29.93 39.51
CA ARG A 47 -32.35 29.72 38.05
C ARG A 47 -31.15 30.12 37.21
N LYS A 48 -30.48 31.23 37.52
CA LYS A 48 -29.26 31.69 36.85
C LYS A 48 -28.10 30.68 37.06
N LEU A 49 -27.99 30.17 38.29
CA LEU A 49 -26.96 29.15 38.59
C LEU A 49 -27.21 27.84 37.84
N VAL A 50 -28.43 27.37 37.74
CA VAL A 50 -28.81 26.16 36.98
C VAL A 50 -28.51 26.35 35.48
N ILE A 51 -28.84 27.52 34.92
CA ILE A 51 -28.54 27.85 33.52
C ILE A 51 -27.03 27.92 33.29
N ARG A 52 -26.28 28.53 34.20
CA ARG A 52 -24.80 28.56 34.11
C ARG A 52 -24.19 27.16 34.18
N ARG A 53 -24.65 26.32 35.11
CA ARG A 53 -24.20 24.90 35.21
C ARG A 53 -24.51 24.11 33.94
N ARG A 54 -25.71 24.28 33.35
CA ARG A 54 -26.06 23.65 32.09
C ARG A 54 -25.18 24.12 30.92
N LYS A 55 -24.90 25.43 30.82
CA LYS A 55 -24.00 26.00 29.81
C LYS A 55 -22.57 25.50 29.98
N LEU A 56 -22.05 25.46 31.22
CA LEU A 56 -20.75 24.89 31.53
C LEU A 56 -20.70 23.39 31.20
N GLY A 57 -21.72 22.63 31.57
CA GLY A 57 -21.81 21.23 31.22
C GLY A 57 -21.83 20.98 29.69
N ALA A 58 -22.60 21.81 28.96
CA ALA A 58 -22.63 21.75 27.50
C ALA A 58 -21.27 22.13 26.88
N PHE A 59 -20.58 23.13 27.46
CA PHE A 59 -19.24 23.50 27.02
C PHE A 59 -18.20 22.36 27.22
N PHE A 60 -18.20 21.75 28.41
CA PHE A 60 -17.29 20.62 28.69
C PHE A 60 -17.63 19.40 27.84
N LEU A 61 -18.91 19.13 27.60
CA LEU A 61 -19.31 18.06 26.69
C LEU A 61 -18.84 18.33 25.26
N GLY A 62 -19.01 19.57 24.77
CA GLY A 62 -18.50 19.98 23.46
C GLY A 62 -16.97 19.87 23.37
N LEU A 63 -16.24 20.27 24.40
CA LEU A 63 -14.80 20.13 24.48
C LEU A 63 -14.35 18.66 24.46
N ALA A 64 -15.08 17.80 25.20
CA ALA A 64 -14.80 16.36 25.21
C ALA A 64 -15.02 15.72 23.83
N ILE A 65 -16.15 16.05 23.17
CA ILE A 65 -16.43 15.57 21.81
C ILE A 65 -15.35 16.07 20.83
N PHE A 66 -14.99 17.35 20.91
CA PHE A 66 -13.94 17.92 20.07
C PHE A 66 -12.59 17.22 20.30
N SER A 67 -12.22 16.96 21.55
CA SER A 67 -11.00 16.22 21.89
C SER A 67 -10.99 14.81 21.31
N ILE A 68 -12.13 14.10 21.36
CA ILE A 68 -12.27 12.76 20.76
C ILE A 68 -12.12 12.85 19.24
N LEU A 69 -12.75 13.83 18.59
CA LEU A 69 -12.63 14.03 17.15
C LEU A 69 -11.18 14.32 16.73
N VAL A 70 -10.48 15.18 17.46
CA VAL A 70 -9.06 15.46 17.24
C VAL A 70 -8.21 14.20 17.42
N PHE A 71 -8.50 13.42 18.46
CA PHE A 71 -7.78 12.17 18.71
C PHE A 71 -7.99 11.15 17.58
N VAL A 72 -9.25 10.95 17.14
CA VAL A 72 -9.55 10.07 15.99
C VAL A 72 -8.89 10.57 14.72
N PHE A 73 -8.87 11.89 14.49
CA PHE A 73 -8.18 12.50 13.36
C PHE A 73 -6.67 12.24 13.39
N LEU A 74 -6.04 12.36 14.56
CA LEU A 74 -4.62 12.06 14.74
C LEU A 74 -4.30 10.58 14.52
N LEU A 75 -5.22 9.67 14.87
CA LEU A 75 -5.06 8.23 14.59
C LEU A 75 -5.11 7.94 13.09
N GLN A 76 -5.83 8.72 12.30
CA GLN A 76 -5.94 8.52 10.84
C GLN A 76 -4.79 9.15 10.04
N PHE A 77 -4.03 10.06 10.67
CA PHE A 77 -2.99 10.82 9.99
C PHE A 77 -1.64 10.07 10.01
N ILE A 78 -1.02 9.92 8.84
CA ILE A 78 0.30 9.29 8.66
C ILE A 78 1.38 10.36 8.78
N ALA A 79 1.93 10.54 9.98
CA ALA A 79 3.05 11.45 10.23
C ALA A 79 4.38 10.71 10.32
N LYS A 80 4.39 9.52 10.93
CA LYS A 80 5.57 8.68 11.05
C LYS A 80 5.39 7.40 10.26
N ILE A 81 6.40 7.06 9.49
CA ILE A 81 6.42 5.89 8.61
C ILE A 81 7.47 4.92 9.14
N ALA A 82 7.07 3.68 9.30
CA ALA A 82 7.96 2.56 9.50
C ALA A 82 7.71 1.53 8.40
N VAL A 83 8.74 0.85 7.95
CA VAL A 83 8.62 -0.24 6.98
C VAL A 83 9.12 -1.53 7.59
N SER A 84 8.36 -2.59 7.42
CA SER A 84 8.71 -3.94 7.83
C SER A 84 8.46 -4.96 6.72
N SER A 85 8.93 -6.17 6.92
CA SER A 85 8.70 -7.29 6.01
C SER A 85 8.48 -8.57 6.81
N ASP A 86 7.87 -9.55 6.18
CA ASP A 86 7.73 -10.92 6.68
C ASP A 86 9.03 -11.75 6.51
N ILE A 87 9.99 -11.23 5.75
CA ILE A 87 11.27 -11.89 5.52
C ILE A 87 12.24 -11.52 6.67
N SER A 88 12.91 -12.50 7.25
CA SER A 88 14.03 -12.31 8.17
C SER A 88 15.24 -11.72 7.43
N SER A 89 15.14 -10.46 7.03
CA SER A 89 16.22 -9.74 6.38
C SER A 89 16.94 -8.87 7.40
N LYS A 90 18.26 -8.92 7.42
CA LYS A 90 19.11 -8.00 8.18
C LYS A 90 19.29 -6.64 7.47
N LYS A 91 18.64 -6.45 6.33
CA LYS A 91 18.78 -5.24 5.51
C LYS A 91 17.98 -4.08 6.10
N ASN A 92 18.49 -2.87 5.86
CA ASN A 92 17.90 -1.64 6.36
C ASN A 92 16.72 -1.22 5.45
N PHE A 93 15.55 -1.02 6.03
CA PHE A 93 14.34 -0.60 5.31
C PHE A 93 14.23 0.91 5.08
N LYS A 94 15.17 1.73 5.55
CA LYS A 94 15.14 3.20 5.41
C LYS A 94 14.96 3.70 3.96
N LYS A 95 15.44 2.94 2.99
CA LYS A 95 15.26 3.25 1.56
C LYS A 95 13.77 3.25 1.19
N TYR A 96 13.02 2.24 1.64
CA TYR A 96 11.60 2.10 1.37
C TYR A 96 10.76 3.10 2.16
N GLU A 97 11.16 3.43 3.40
CA GLU A 97 10.53 4.50 4.20
C GLU A 97 10.60 5.83 3.43
N LYS A 98 11.75 6.17 2.85
CA LYS A 98 11.91 7.37 2.01
C LYS A 98 11.04 7.35 0.76
N SER A 99 10.88 6.19 0.10
CA SER A 99 10.02 6.09 -1.08
C SER A 99 8.54 6.27 -0.72
N VAL A 100 8.09 5.73 0.43
CA VAL A 100 6.74 5.97 0.96
C VAL A 100 6.55 7.44 1.32
N GLU A 101 7.52 8.05 2.01
CA GLU A 101 7.47 9.46 2.40
C GLU A 101 7.38 10.38 1.19
N LYS A 102 8.24 10.17 0.19
CA LYS A 102 8.23 10.92 -1.08
C LYS A 102 6.89 10.84 -1.79
N TYR A 103 6.25 9.68 -1.80
CA TYR A 103 4.92 9.53 -2.37
C TYR A 103 3.87 10.34 -1.59
N LEU A 104 3.88 10.26 -0.26
CA LEU A 104 2.95 10.99 0.60
C LEU A 104 3.18 12.51 0.61
N GLU A 105 4.40 12.97 0.34
CA GLU A 105 4.71 14.38 0.10
C GLU A 105 4.10 14.88 -1.21
N ALA A 106 4.16 14.07 -2.26
CA ALA A 106 3.55 14.38 -3.54
C ALA A 106 2.00 14.29 -3.51
N ASN A 107 1.44 13.51 -2.57
CA ASN A 107 0.00 13.27 -2.43
C ASN A 107 -0.48 13.55 -0.98
N PRO A 108 -0.53 14.83 -0.53
CA PRO A 108 -0.80 15.16 0.88
C PRO A 108 -2.15 14.68 1.41
N SER A 109 -3.17 14.55 0.55
CA SER A 109 -4.50 14.03 0.90
C SER A 109 -4.46 12.55 1.31
N GLU A 110 -3.49 11.80 0.82
CA GLU A 110 -3.31 10.38 1.10
C GLU A 110 -2.55 10.12 2.42
N ARG A 111 -2.08 11.20 3.10
CA ARG A 111 -1.63 11.10 4.49
C ARG A 111 -2.74 10.71 5.45
N PHE A 112 -4.00 10.80 5.03
CA PHE A 112 -5.11 10.17 5.74
C PHE A 112 -5.24 8.71 5.29
N SER A 113 -5.09 7.80 6.24
CA SER A 113 -5.06 6.35 5.97
C SER A 113 -6.29 5.83 5.21
N LEU A 114 -7.46 6.47 5.41
CA LEU A 114 -8.69 6.16 4.69
C LEU A 114 -8.64 6.56 3.20
N ASN A 115 -7.85 7.56 2.85
CA ASN A 115 -7.72 8.06 1.47
C ASN A 115 -6.52 7.42 0.74
N LEU A 116 -5.71 6.62 1.43
CA LEU A 116 -4.49 6.06 0.88
C LEU A 116 -4.76 5.11 -0.28
N ASN A 117 -4.28 5.46 -1.45
CA ASN A 117 -4.31 4.61 -2.64
C ASN A 117 -3.10 3.66 -2.65
N LYS A 118 -3.30 2.46 -2.08
CA LYS A 118 -2.23 1.45 -1.97
C LYS A 118 -1.66 1.02 -3.31
N SER A 119 -2.47 0.99 -4.38
CA SER A 119 -2.00 0.59 -5.71
C SER A 119 -1.09 1.64 -6.32
N ALA A 120 -1.46 2.92 -6.24
CA ALA A 120 -0.63 4.02 -6.73
C ALA A 120 0.66 4.18 -5.90
N LEU A 121 0.57 3.99 -4.58
CA LEU A 121 1.74 3.95 -3.70
C LEU A 121 2.69 2.81 -4.10
N LEU A 122 2.16 1.59 -4.31
CA LEU A 122 2.95 0.44 -4.72
C LEU A 122 3.66 0.71 -6.06
N GLU A 123 2.94 1.21 -7.05
CA GLU A 123 3.52 1.56 -8.36
C GLU A 123 4.66 2.58 -8.22
N SER A 124 4.48 3.59 -7.37
CA SER A 124 5.51 4.59 -7.08
C SER A 124 6.75 3.97 -6.43
N ILE A 125 6.56 3.08 -5.45
CA ILE A 125 7.67 2.36 -4.80
C ILE A 125 8.39 1.47 -5.80
N GLN A 126 7.67 0.72 -6.64
CA GLN A 126 8.24 -0.22 -7.61
C GLN A 126 9.05 0.46 -8.71
N LYS A 127 8.74 1.70 -9.07
CA LYS A 127 9.53 2.49 -10.03
C LYS A 127 10.98 2.71 -9.54
N GLU A 128 11.16 2.93 -8.25
CA GLU A 128 12.48 3.15 -7.64
C GLU A 128 13.08 1.87 -7.06
N ASN A 129 12.23 0.93 -6.63
CA ASN A 129 12.60 -0.30 -5.93
C ASN A 129 11.89 -1.52 -6.56
N PRO A 130 12.34 -2.00 -7.73
CA PRO A 130 11.68 -3.07 -8.46
C PRO A 130 11.60 -4.40 -7.71
N GLU A 131 12.47 -4.60 -6.70
CA GLU A 131 12.46 -5.76 -5.81
C GLU A 131 11.22 -5.86 -4.92
N VAL A 132 10.44 -4.76 -4.76
CA VAL A 132 9.19 -4.78 -4.00
C VAL A 132 8.10 -5.45 -4.82
N PHE A 133 7.51 -6.51 -4.28
CA PHE A 133 6.42 -7.23 -4.92
C PHE A 133 5.06 -6.61 -4.60
N GLY A 134 4.82 -6.27 -3.32
CA GLY A 134 3.54 -5.74 -2.90
C GLY A 134 3.54 -5.12 -1.51
N ILE A 135 2.41 -4.50 -1.15
CA ILE A 135 2.10 -4.02 0.19
C ILE A 135 1.13 -5.02 0.83
N LEU A 136 1.60 -5.78 1.82
CA LEU A 136 0.80 -6.78 2.54
C LEU A 136 -0.23 -6.12 3.44
N SER A 137 0.22 -5.16 4.26
CA SER A 137 -0.64 -4.43 5.18
C SER A 137 -0.11 -3.02 5.44
N VAL A 138 -1.02 -2.16 5.87
CA VAL A 138 -0.70 -0.84 6.43
C VAL A 138 -1.39 -0.79 7.78
N GLU A 139 -0.60 -0.79 8.84
CA GLU A 139 -1.05 -0.99 10.22
C GLU A 139 -0.72 0.22 11.07
N LEU A 140 -1.64 0.59 11.96
CA LEU A 140 -1.41 1.63 12.95
C LEU A 140 -0.41 1.11 14.00
N ALA A 141 0.77 1.73 14.07
CA ALA A 141 1.82 1.38 15.02
C ALA A 141 1.82 2.29 16.27
N GLY A 142 1.08 3.40 16.24
CA GLY A 142 0.96 4.37 17.32
C GLY A 142 0.25 5.63 16.87
N ILE A 143 0.18 6.64 17.72
CA ILE A 143 -0.46 7.92 17.38
C ILE A 143 0.27 8.52 16.18
N ALA A 144 -0.48 8.74 15.08
CA ALA A 144 0.03 9.25 13.81
C ALA A 144 1.23 8.47 13.23
N SER A 145 1.40 7.20 13.61
CA SER A 145 2.51 6.34 13.19
C SER A 145 1.97 5.08 12.53
N TYR A 146 2.45 4.80 11.32
CA TYR A 146 2.00 3.66 10.52
C TYR A 146 3.16 2.78 10.09
N ASN A 147 2.94 1.47 10.14
CA ASN A 147 3.86 0.46 9.65
C ASN A 147 3.36 -0.10 8.31
N PHE A 148 4.18 0.04 7.28
CA PHE A 148 3.94 -0.50 5.94
C PHE A 148 4.66 -1.84 5.84
N LYS A 149 3.91 -2.92 5.82
CA LYS A 149 4.48 -4.26 5.66
C LYS A 149 4.59 -4.58 4.17
N LEU A 150 5.84 -4.65 3.68
CA LEU A 150 6.14 -4.92 2.28
C LEU A 150 6.48 -6.39 2.07
N SER A 151 6.09 -6.92 0.91
CA SER A 151 6.58 -8.19 0.37
C SER A 151 7.59 -7.93 -0.73
N PHE A 152 8.56 -8.83 -0.86
CA PHE A 152 9.65 -8.72 -1.83
C PHE A 152 9.61 -9.86 -2.84
N ARG A 153 10.09 -9.58 -4.06
CA ARG A 153 10.21 -10.58 -5.11
C ARG A 153 11.26 -11.61 -4.72
N LYS A 154 10.85 -12.89 -4.77
CA LYS A 154 11.77 -14.00 -4.51
C LYS A 154 12.56 -14.30 -5.78
N PRO A 155 13.90 -14.21 -5.76
CA PRO A 155 14.70 -14.51 -6.93
C PRO A 155 14.67 -16.02 -7.21
N VAL A 156 14.44 -16.39 -8.47
CA VAL A 156 14.52 -17.77 -8.95
C VAL A 156 15.80 -18.04 -9.73
N ALA A 157 16.39 -16.99 -10.30
CA ALA A 157 17.68 -17.06 -10.99
C ALA A 157 18.44 -15.74 -10.90
N SER A 158 19.78 -15.82 -10.99
CA SER A 158 20.63 -14.68 -11.33
C SER A 158 20.67 -14.54 -12.86
N TRP A 159 20.50 -13.34 -13.38
CA TRP A 159 20.52 -13.02 -14.81
C TRP A 159 21.66 -12.07 -15.12
N TRP A 160 22.59 -12.51 -15.95
CA TRP A 160 23.79 -11.78 -16.33
C TRP A 160 23.69 -11.26 -17.75
N VAL A 161 23.84 -9.95 -17.92
CA VAL A 161 23.88 -9.27 -19.23
C VAL A 161 25.03 -8.27 -19.20
N ASP A 162 25.91 -8.33 -20.17
CA ASP A 162 27.04 -7.41 -20.31
C ASP A 162 27.86 -7.25 -19.01
N GLY A 163 28.05 -8.36 -18.28
CA GLY A 163 28.80 -8.35 -17.01
C GLY A 163 28.05 -7.77 -15.82
N ARG A 164 26.79 -7.40 -15.97
CA ARG A 164 25.91 -6.93 -14.89
C ARG A 164 24.99 -8.03 -14.40
N GLU A 165 24.90 -8.17 -13.10
CA GLU A 165 23.97 -9.12 -12.47
C GLU A 165 22.65 -8.46 -12.13
N PHE A 166 21.57 -9.12 -12.50
CA PHE A 166 20.20 -8.87 -12.07
C PHE A 166 19.64 -10.15 -11.43
N PHE A 167 18.70 -10.01 -10.54
CA PHE A 167 17.87 -11.11 -10.10
C PHE A 167 16.57 -11.11 -10.89
N VAL A 168 15.99 -12.27 -11.12
CA VAL A 168 14.69 -12.42 -11.77
C VAL A 168 13.77 -13.30 -10.93
N ASP A 169 12.51 -12.94 -10.88
CA ASP A 169 11.47 -13.75 -10.26
C ASP A 169 10.84 -14.74 -11.23
N SER A 170 9.84 -15.50 -10.77
CA SER A 170 9.11 -16.48 -11.60
C SER A 170 8.28 -15.84 -12.73
N GLU A 171 8.01 -14.54 -12.66
CA GLU A 171 7.29 -13.79 -13.69
C GLU A 171 8.22 -13.16 -14.72
N GLY A 172 9.53 -13.20 -14.45
CA GLY A 172 10.57 -12.63 -15.30
C GLY A 172 10.89 -11.18 -15.01
N ALA A 173 10.33 -10.61 -13.96
CA ALA A 173 10.64 -9.26 -13.54
C ALA A 173 12.07 -9.19 -12.98
N SER A 174 12.86 -8.24 -13.49
CA SER A 174 14.24 -8.04 -13.07
C SER A 174 14.36 -7.03 -11.94
N PHE A 175 15.28 -7.27 -11.03
CA PHE A 175 15.64 -6.37 -9.92
C PHE A 175 17.10 -6.57 -9.53
N THR A 176 17.67 -5.59 -8.83
CA THR A 176 19.10 -5.59 -8.49
C THR A 176 19.40 -6.02 -7.05
N GLU A 177 18.41 -5.96 -6.17
CA GLU A 177 18.60 -6.30 -4.76
C GLU A 177 17.85 -7.58 -4.36
N ASN A 178 18.59 -8.60 -3.94
CA ASN A 178 18.02 -9.77 -3.30
C ASN A 178 17.79 -9.49 -1.80
N MET A 179 16.55 -9.47 -1.38
CA MET A 179 16.16 -9.27 0.04
C MET A 179 16.21 -10.57 0.85
N PHE A 180 16.33 -11.72 0.20
CA PHE A 180 16.44 -13.02 0.84
C PHE A 180 17.89 -13.32 1.22
N SER A 181 18.07 -14.16 2.23
CA SER A 181 19.42 -14.57 2.71
C SER A 181 20.14 -15.49 1.72
N GLU A 182 19.38 -16.22 0.90
CA GLU A 182 19.93 -17.17 -0.06
C GLU A 182 19.92 -16.60 -1.47
N ASN A 183 21.00 -16.83 -2.20
CA ASN A 183 21.07 -16.53 -3.62
C ASN A 183 20.47 -17.69 -4.43
N PRO A 184 19.87 -17.42 -5.59
CA PRO A 184 19.37 -18.47 -6.47
C PRO A 184 20.52 -19.35 -6.96
N LYS A 185 20.28 -20.64 -7.07
CA LYS A 185 21.27 -21.62 -7.55
C LYS A 185 21.44 -21.58 -9.06
N LEU A 186 20.40 -21.16 -9.77
CA LEU A 186 20.41 -21.04 -11.22
C LEU A 186 21.01 -19.72 -11.67
N SER A 187 22.00 -19.76 -12.54
CA SER A 187 22.57 -18.60 -13.22
C SER A 187 22.17 -18.62 -14.70
N ILE A 188 21.63 -17.52 -15.22
CA ILE A 188 21.35 -17.33 -16.63
C ILE A 188 22.30 -16.29 -17.19
N ILE A 189 23.05 -16.64 -18.21
CA ILE A 189 23.96 -15.73 -18.95
C ILE A 189 23.28 -15.39 -20.27
N ASP A 190 22.97 -14.13 -20.47
CA ASP A 190 22.30 -13.64 -21.66
C ASP A 190 23.28 -12.89 -22.56
N ASP A 191 23.78 -13.60 -23.56
CA ASP A 191 24.63 -13.05 -24.61
C ASP A 191 23.82 -12.75 -25.89
N SER A 192 22.48 -12.74 -25.83
CA SER A 192 21.60 -12.51 -27.00
C SER A 192 21.74 -11.10 -27.59
N GLY A 193 22.28 -10.15 -26.83
CA GLY A 193 22.33 -8.73 -27.17
C GLY A 193 21.07 -7.97 -26.79
N ALA A 194 20.15 -8.57 -26.02
CA ALA A 194 18.97 -7.88 -25.52
C ALA A 194 19.34 -6.91 -24.40
N MET A 195 18.77 -5.69 -24.44
CA MET A 195 18.95 -4.72 -23.37
C MET A 195 18.05 -5.06 -22.18
N VAL A 196 18.64 -5.20 -21.02
CA VAL A 196 17.93 -5.41 -19.74
C VAL A 196 17.95 -4.15 -18.90
N SER A 197 16.80 -3.78 -18.37
CA SER A 197 16.64 -2.67 -17.41
C SER A 197 15.95 -3.20 -16.17
N SER A 198 16.42 -2.78 -14.99
CA SER A 198 15.79 -3.13 -13.72
C SER A 198 14.31 -2.71 -13.70
N GLY A 199 13.45 -3.56 -13.17
CA GLY A 199 12.00 -3.35 -13.13
C GLY A 199 11.24 -3.75 -14.40
N LYS A 200 11.93 -4.24 -15.43
CA LYS A 200 11.32 -4.75 -16.66
C LYS A 200 11.50 -6.26 -16.79
N ASN A 201 10.63 -6.88 -17.55
CA ASN A 201 10.78 -8.30 -17.87
C ASN A 201 11.99 -8.49 -18.80
N VAL A 202 12.88 -9.39 -18.41
CA VAL A 202 14.11 -9.72 -19.18
C VAL A 202 13.81 -10.66 -20.36
N ALA A 203 12.74 -11.46 -20.26
CA ALA A 203 12.30 -12.38 -21.29
C ALA A 203 10.78 -12.56 -21.25
N GLY A 204 10.20 -13.16 -22.29
CA GLY A 204 8.76 -13.47 -22.34
C GLY A 204 8.37 -14.60 -21.38
N SER A 205 7.11 -14.63 -20.98
CA SER A 205 6.54 -15.65 -20.09
C SER A 205 6.72 -17.08 -20.59
N SER A 206 6.72 -17.28 -21.92
CA SER A 206 6.97 -18.59 -22.55
C SER A 206 8.37 -19.12 -22.25
N PHE A 207 9.39 -18.25 -22.22
CA PHE A 207 10.75 -18.61 -21.85
C PHE A 207 10.82 -19.09 -20.40
N PHE A 208 10.23 -18.34 -19.47
CA PHE A 208 10.22 -18.71 -18.05
C PHE A 208 9.42 -19.99 -17.79
N SER A 209 8.31 -20.17 -18.50
CA SER A 209 7.54 -21.42 -18.45
C SER A 209 8.39 -22.61 -18.92
N PHE A 210 9.12 -22.44 -20.03
CA PHE A 210 10.03 -23.47 -20.53
C PHE A 210 11.15 -23.76 -19.53
N VAL A 211 11.83 -22.74 -19.00
CA VAL A 211 12.90 -22.91 -18.01
C VAL A 211 12.38 -23.56 -16.73
N GLY A 212 11.19 -23.18 -16.26
CA GLY A 212 10.56 -23.81 -15.11
C GLY A 212 10.32 -25.32 -15.31
N LYS A 213 9.77 -25.72 -16.46
CA LYS A 213 9.60 -27.13 -16.82
C LYS A 213 10.94 -27.87 -16.95
N LEU A 214 11.92 -27.20 -17.55
CA LEU A 214 13.27 -27.76 -17.74
C LEU A 214 13.93 -28.07 -16.38
N VAL A 215 13.90 -27.10 -15.46
CA VAL A 215 14.48 -27.26 -14.11
C VAL A 215 13.71 -28.30 -13.31
N SER A 216 12.37 -28.29 -13.36
CA SER A 216 11.54 -29.27 -12.66
C SER A 216 11.81 -30.67 -13.15
N SER A 217 11.85 -30.92 -14.50
CA SER A 217 12.15 -32.19 -15.09
C SER A 217 13.58 -32.66 -14.79
N ALA A 218 14.54 -31.75 -14.81
CA ALA A 218 15.92 -32.08 -14.44
C ALA A 218 16.03 -32.56 -12.99
N ASN A 219 15.41 -31.81 -12.05
CA ASN A 219 15.39 -32.18 -10.64
C ASN A 219 14.74 -33.56 -10.41
N SER A 220 13.64 -33.89 -11.09
CA SER A 220 12.98 -35.19 -10.97
C SER A 220 13.85 -36.36 -11.45
N GLN A 221 14.83 -36.07 -12.33
CA GLN A 221 15.80 -37.04 -12.82
C GLN A 221 17.15 -37.02 -12.09
N GLY A 222 17.23 -36.26 -11.00
CA GLY A 222 18.44 -36.09 -10.18
C GLY A 222 19.54 -35.26 -10.87
N LEU A 223 19.16 -34.36 -11.78
CA LEU A 223 20.07 -33.41 -12.42
C LEU A 223 19.83 -32.00 -11.84
N GLU A 224 20.89 -31.38 -11.33
CA GLU A 224 20.85 -29.99 -10.87
C GLU A 224 21.37 -29.06 -11.96
N ILE A 225 20.47 -28.28 -12.61
CA ILE A 225 20.87 -27.27 -13.58
C ILE A 225 21.45 -26.08 -12.81
N ILE A 226 22.69 -25.72 -13.12
CA ILE A 226 23.40 -24.61 -12.46
C ILE A 226 23.54 -23.38 -13.36
N LYS A 227 23.58 -23.58 -14.68
CA LYS A 227 23.76 -22.51 -15.63
C LYS A 227 22.98 -22.73 -16.91
N ILE A 228 22.32 -21.68 -17.38
CA ILE A 228 21.74 -21.58 -18.71
C ILE A 228 22.41 -20.41 -19.42
N ARG A 229 22.89 -20.61 -20.66
CA ARG A 229 23.40 -19.55 -21.49
C ARG A 229 22.50 -19.36 -22.69
N ILE A 230 22.14 -18.12 -22.98
CA ILE A 230 21.45 -17.72 -24.20
C ILE A 230 22.54 -17.22 -25.16
N PRO A 231 22.87 -17.96 -26.22
CA PRO A 231 23.96 -17.56 -27.09
C PRO A 231 23.61 -16.35 -27.96
N PRO A 232 24.63 -15.66 -28.50
CA PRO A 232 24.43 -14.49 -29.35
C PRO A 232 23.49 -14.79 -30.54
N LEU A 233 22.64 -13.82 -30.86
CA LEU A 233 21.72 -13.86 -32.01
C LEU A 233 20.74 -15.05 -32.00
N SER A 234 20.54 -15.69 -30.85
CA SER A 234 19.65 -16.84 -30.72
C SER A 234 18.54 -16.59 -29.72
N LEU A 235 17.29 -16.53 -30.20
CA LEU A 235 16.09 -16.40 -29.37
C LEU A 235 15.45 -17.75 -29.03
N ARG A 236 15.87 -18.84 -29.66
CA ARG A 236 15.22 -20.16 -29.52
C ARG A 236 16.18 -21.26 -29.10
N GLN A 237 17.42 -20.93 -28.84
CA GLN A 237 18.44 -21.88 -28.41
C GLN A 237 18.97 -21.48 -27.04
N ILE A 238 19.20 -22.44 -26.18
CA ILE A 238 19.91 -22.30 -24.92
C ILE A 238 20.98 -23.36 -24.77
N GLU A 239 21.98 -23.07 -23.99
CA GLU A 239 23.04 -23.99 -23.57
C GLU A 239 22.86 -24.27 -22.08
N VAL A 240 22.68 -25.52 -21.72
CA VAL A 240 22.33 -25.93 -20.34
C VAL A 240 23.50 -26.70 -19.75
N SER A 241 23.96 -26.24 -18.59
CA SER A 241 25.03 -26.92 -17.82
C SER A 241 24.45 -27.48 -16.51
N VAL A 242 24.84 -28.70 -16.21
CA VAL A 242 24.40 -29.43 -15.02
C VAL A 242 25.58 -29.65 -14.08
N LYS A 243 25.32 -29.63 -12.79
CA LYS A 243 26.32 -29.85 -11.75
C LYS A 243 27.00 -31.23 -11.92
N GLY A 244 28.34 -31.21 -11.86
CA GLY A 244 29.13 -32.44 -12.00
C GLY A 244 29.35 -32.93 -13.45
N VAL A 245 28.77 -32.26 -14.47
CA VAL A 245 28.97 -32.56 -15.89
C VAL A 245 29.87 -31.47 -16.51
N LYS A 246 30.92 -31.90 -17.23
CA LYS A 246 31.94 -30.98 -17.79
C LYS A 246 31.55 -30.35 -19.13
N TYR A 247 30.50 -30.80 -19.76
CA TYR A 247 29.98 -30.32 -21.04
C TYR A 247 28.54 -29.83 -20.92
N PHE A 248 28.12 -29.03 -21.86
CA PHE A 248 26.76 -28.47 -21.85
C PHE A 248 25.90 -29.13 -22.94
N ALA A 249 24.57 -29.02 -22.80
CA ALA A 249 23.63 -29.42 -23.82
C ALA A 249 23.05 -28.21 -24.54
N LYS A 250 23.04 -28.21 -25.86
CA LYS A 250 22.28 -27.28 -26.69
C LYS A 250 20.85 -27.75 -26.77
N MET A 251 19.92 -26.92 -26.36
CA MET A 251 18.48 -27.21 -26.32
C MET A 251 17.67 -26.15 -27.04
N SER A 252 16.49 -26.53 -27.50
CA SER A 252 15.55 -25.63 -28.16
C SER A 252 14.44 -25.21 -27.18
N THR A 253 14.17 -23.91 -27.06
CA THR A 253 13.05 -23.42 -26.22
C THR A 253 11.66 -23.68 -26.82
N VAL A 254 11.60 -24.16 -28.04
CA VAL A 254 10.34 -24.54 -28.74
C VAL A 254 10.01 -26.03 -28.58
N GLY A 255 11.01 -26.87 -28.29
CA GLY A 255 10.82 -28.31 -28.09
C GLY A 255 10.30 -28.65 -26.69
N SER A 256 10.00 -29.96 -26.49
CA SER A 256 9.64 -30.44 -25.14
C SER A 256 10.83 -30.33 -24.20
N ALA A 257 10.65 -29.60 -23.10
CA ALA A 257 11.67 -29.47 -22.06
C ALA A 257 11.96 -30.83 -21.42
N GLU A 258 10.92 -31.60 -21.13
CA GLU A 258 10.99 -32.94 -20.53
C GLU A 258 11.72 -33.94 -21.42
N GLY A 259 11.38 -33.93 -22.72
CA GLY A 259 12.03 -34.80 -23.70
C GLY A 259 13.52 -34.50 -23.86
N GLN A 260 13.89 -33.24 -23.90
CA GLN A 260 15.31 -32.80 -23.98
C GLN A 260 16.09 -33.16 -22.72
N VAL A 261 15.48 -33.02 -21.51
CA VAL A 261 16.12 -33.45 -20.25
C VAL A 261 16.29 -34.98 -20.23
N TYR A 262 15.29 -35.76 -20.66
CA TYR A 262 15.41 -37.20 -20.74
C TYR A 262 16.56 -37.61 -21.63
N ASN A 263 16.66 -37.04 -22.84
CA ASN A 263 17.75 -37.32 -23.78
C ASN A 263 19.11 -36.88 -23.21
N PHE A 264 19.17 -35.75 -22.47
CA PHE A 264 20.40 -35.31 -21.84
C PHE A 264 20.86 -36.28 -20.75
N LYS A 265 19.92 -36.77 -19.91
CA LYS A 265 20.24 -37.79 -18.90
C LYS A 265 20.76 -39.09 -19.53
N ALA A 266 20.10 -39.55 -20.60
CA ALA A 266 20.55 -40.74 -21.35
C ALA A 266 21.96 -40.55 -21.92
N ALA A 267 22.25 -39.37 -22.49
CA ALA A 267 23.57 -39.02 -23.00
C ALA A 267 24.63 -38.95 -21.90
N ILE A 268 24.32 -38.38 -20.74
CA ILE A 268 25.24 -38.35 -19.59
C ILE A 268 25.61 -39.77 -19.17
N ASN A 269 24.62 -40.67 -19.07
CA ASN A 269 24.86 -42.08 -18.71
C ASN A 269 25.73 -42.77 -19.77
N TYR A 270 25.42 -42.58 -21.05
CA TYR A 270 26.19 -43.15 -22.16
C TYR A 270 27.67 -42.74 -22.12
N PHE A 271 27.94 -41.42 -21.98
CA PHE A 271 29.33 -40.91 -21.94
C PHE A 271 30.08 -41.29 -20.66
N SER A 272 29.38 -41.43 -19.54
CA SER A 272 29.95 -41.95 -18.31
C SER A 272 30.44 -43.38 -18.45
N ILE A 273 29.61 -44.25 -19.02
CA ILE A 273 29.95 -45.67 -19.26
C ILE A 273 31.12 -45.80 -20.23
N HIS A 274 31.12 -45.04 -21.32
CA HIS A 274 32.16 -45.08 -22.34
C HIS A 274 33.40 -44.23 -22.03
N LYS A 275 33.44 -43.58 -20.85
CA LYS A 275 34.55 -42.69 -20.40
C LYS A 275 34.92 -41.64 -21.48
N LYS A 276 33.90 -41.11 -22.17
CA LYS A 276 34.07 -40.03 -23.16
C LYS A 276 33.58 -38.70 -22.57
N THR A 277 34.26 -37.62 -22.96
CA THR A 277 33.89 -36.26 -22.55
C THR A 277 33.78 -35.40 -23.80
N PRO A 278 32.56 -35.21 -24.36
CA PRO A 278 32.39 -34.31 -25.49
C PRO A 278 32.52 -32.86 -25.09
N SER A 279 32.67 -31.97 -26.05
CA SER A 279 32.65 -30.51 -25.80
C SER A 279 31.20 -30.02 -25.52
N TYR A 280 30.25 -30.56 -26.26
CA TYR A 280 28.82 -30.31 -26.08
C TYR A 280 27.97 -31.44 -26.65
N ILE A 281 26.69 -31.46 -26.31
CA ILE A 281 25.68 -32.32 -26.89
C ILE A 281 24.58 -31.42 -27.48
N ASP A 282 24.18 -31.67 -28.72
CA ASP A 282 23.10 -30.96 -29.40
C ASP A 282 21.82 -31.81 -29.37
N LEU A 283 20.83 -31.36 -28.64
CA LEU A 283 19.53 -32.00 -28.41
C LEU A 283 18.36 -31.24 -29.04
N ARG A 284 18.65 -30.28 -29.89
CA ARG A 284 17.61 -29.42 -30.50
C ARG A 284 16.67 -30.17 -31.46
N VAL A 285 17.14 -31.28 -31.99
CA VAL A 285 16.35 -32.15 -32.87
C VAL A 285 15.76 -33.28 -32.03
N GLU A 286 14.43 -33.38 -32.03
CA GLU A 286 13.73 -34.42 -31.29
C GLU A 286 14.16 -35.84 -31.68
N GLY A 287 14.38 -36.68 -30.67
CA GLY A 287 14.81 -38.08 -30.88
C GLY A 287 16.26 -38.25 -31.36
N LYS A 288 17.04 -37.18 -31.55
CA LYS A 288 18.43 -37.25 -31.99
C LYS A 288 19.34 -36.45 -31.07
N GLY A 289 20.53 -36.96 -30.80
CA GLY A 289 21.59 -36.28 -30.10
C GLY A 289 22.88 -36.28 -30.93
N TYR A 290 23.41 -35.09 -31.19
CA TYR A 290 24.71 -34.93 -31.85
C TYR A 290 25.72 -34.45 -30.82
N TYR A 291 26.97 -34.85 -30.93
CA TYR A 291 28.01 -34.43 -30.01
C TYR A 291 29.33 -34.11 -30.72
N ARG A 292 30.15 -33.31 -30.10
CA ARG A 292 31.46 -32.97 -30.59
C ARG A 292 32.53 -33.09 -29.50
#